data_a8318755c76ecd4b5145d2704d1d19f8
#
_entry.id   a8318755c76ecd4b5145d2704d1d19f8
#
_cell.length_a   1.000
_cell.length_b   1.000
_cell.length_c   1.000
_cell.angle_alpha   90.00
_cell.angle_beta   90.00
_cell.angle_gamma   90.00
#
_symmetry.space_group_name_H-M   'P 1'
#
loop_
_entity.id
_entity.type
_entity.pdbx_description
1 polymer ?
#
loop_
_entity_poly.entity_id
_entity_poly.type
_entity_poly.pdbx_seq_one_letter_code
_entity_poly.pdbx_strand_id
1 'polypeptide(L)'
;MAAALVLAAWVPGAAADIQANAAPVSAADMQFFESRIRPVLVERCYKCHSRDADRIKGGLMLDTRESMLHGGDTGPAVVPGKPEDSLLIEAVSYKSDDLQMPPKGDRLSDSQVADLTEWIRRGAPDPRSLVARGSSQSYGGVGREHWSFLPVRKQAVPAVSQPGWCRTPVDAFILARLEENGLKPNPEADKYTLIRRATFDLTGLPPTEAEVQRFLVDNSPDAWEKVVDRLLASPRYGERWGRYWLDVARYADTKGETPQREDPRFPFSWTYRDYVIDAFNSDKPYDRFIIEQLAADRLLSDELKAMHGGGPRPDQSKLAALGFLTLGNKFDNRRDDIINDRIDVTSKAFLGLTVSCARCHDHKFDPIPTADYYSLYGVFANTAEPAEEPWVHSEMVRTPELTEYLARLQAAEADKAAVERELQELRRSPLSPEQRNQRRREIQRSLAAANTAIADLQAGPLAPPSATVLLDVAHPRDYPILVRGEPQNVGEVVHRHFLSIFSKDPKRPVVFSHGSGRLELAQAIASPANPMTARVFVNRV
;
A
#
# COMPACT_ATOMS: atom_id res chain seq x y z
N MET A 1 -71.77 -28.29 -20.54
CA MET A 1 -71.38 -26.89 -20.71
C MET A 1 -69.83 -26.82 -20.49
N ALA A 2 -69.13 -26.79 -21.59
CA ALA A 2 -67.68 -26.74 -21.59
C ALA A 2 -67.22 -25.28 -21.74
N ALA A 3 -66.47 -24.75 -20.79
CA ALA A 3 -65.86 -23.43 -20.87
C ALA A 3 -64.44 -23.61 -21.47
N ALA A 4 -64.22 -23.08 -22.66
CA ALA A 4 -62.94 -23.03 -23.32
C ALA A 4 -62.05 -21.91 -22.72
N LEU A 5 -60.90 -22.28 -22.13
CA LEU A 5 -59.83 -21.36 -21.80
C LEU A 5 -58.99 -21.02 -23.04
N VAL A 6 -59.03 -19.78 -23.45
CA VAL A 6 -58.14 -19.21 -24.47
C VAL A 6 -56.80 -18.92 -23.84
N LEU A 7 -55.78 -19.70 -24.14
CA LEU A 7 -54.38 -19.41 -23.84
C LEU A 7 -53.85 -18.42 -24.89
N ALA A 8 -53.67 -17.16 -24.47
CA ALA A 8 -52.93 -16.17 -25.25
C ALA A 8 -51.42 -16.54 -25.24
N ALA A 9 -50.91 -16.94 -26.37
CA ALA A 9 -49.46 -17.17 -26.58
C ALA A 9 -48.75 -15.83 -26.56
N TRP A 10 -47.91 -15.62 -25.54
CA TRP A 10 -46.98 -14.50 -25.45
C TRP A 10 -45.80 -14.79 -26.40
N VAL A 11 -45.70 -14.04 -27.48
CA VAL A 11 -44.53 -14.06 -28.36
C VAL A 11 -43.47 -13.20 -27.72
N PRO A 12 -42.28 -13.73 -27.33
CA PRO A 12 -41.19 -12.87 -26.89
C PRO A 12 -40.67 -12.11 -28.10
N GLY A 13 -40.85 -10.77 -28.06
CA GLY A 13 -40.21 -9.87 -29.01
C GLY A 13 -38.71 -10.11 -29.01
N ALA A 14 -38.16 -10.30 -30.20
CA ALA A 14 -36.74 -10.40 -30.43
C ALA A 14 -36.01 -9.17 -29.88
N ALA A 15 -35.41 -9.31 -28.70
CA ALA A 15 -34.31 -8.44 -28.27
C ALA A 15 -33.17 -8.76 -29.22
N ALA A 16 -32.96 -7.89 -30.21
CA ALA A 16 -31.83 -8.00 -31.12
C ALA A 16 -30.54 -8.04 -30.31
N ASP A 17 -29.83 -9.14 -30.39
CA ASP A 17 -28.47 -9.31 -29.94
C ASP A 17 -27.57 -8.27 -30.62
N ILE A 18 -27.37 -7.12 -29.95
CA ILE A 18 -26.27 -6.21 -30.26
C ILE A 18 -25.01 -6.76 -29.57
N GLN A 19 -24.65 -7.97 -29.87
CA GLN A 19 -23.30 -8.50 -29.71
C GLN A 19 -22.54 -8.24 -31.01
N ALA A 20 -22.26 -6.97 -31.29
CA ALA A 20 -21.28 -6.63 -32.29
C ALA A 20 -19.90 -7.02 -31.76
N ASN A 21 -19.24 -7.97 -32.41
CA ASN A 21 -17.81 -8.22 -32.37
C ASN A 21 -17.08 -6.89 -32.51
N ALA A 22 -16.73 -6.24 -31.41
CA ALA A 22 -15.86 -5.09 -31.44
C ALA A 22 -14.45 -5.60 -31.78
N ALA A 23 -14.02 -5.35 -33.02
CA ALA A 23 -12.63 -5.55 -33.39
C ALA A 23 -11.71 -4.84 -32.38
N PRO A 24 -10.54 -5.39 -32.06
CA PRO A 24 -9.61 -4.74 -31.12
C PRO A 24 -9.28 -3.33 -31.63
N VAL A 25 -9.39 -2.33 -30.75
CA VAL A 25 -9.06 -0.93 -31.05
C VAL A 25 -7.62 -0.88 -31.54
N SER A 26 -7.40 -0.32 -32.73
CA SER A 26 -6.05 -0.24 -33.29
C SER A 26 -5.16 0.67 -32.43
N ALA A 27 -3.84 0.47 -32.47
CA ALA A 27 -2.88 1.33 -31.77
C ALA A 27 -3.01 2.81 -32.21
N ALA A 28 -3.30 3.05 -33.50
CA ALA A 28 -3.51 4.38 -34.05
C ALA A 28 -4.80 5.04 -33.50
N ASP A 29 -5.89 4.29 -33.38
CA ASP A 29 -7.15 4.80 -32.82
C ASP A 29 -7.04 5.02 -31.31
N MET A 30 -6.29 4.18 -30.61
CA MET A 30 -5.99 4.37 -29.19
C MET A 30 -5.19 5.66 -28.97
N GLN A 31 -4.14 5.87 -29.77
CA GLN A 31 -3.35 7.09 -29.71
C GLN A 31 -4.18 8.33 -30.05
N PHE A 32 -5.04 8.25 -31.06
CA PHE A 32 -5.94 9.33 -31.44
C PHE A 32 -6.92 9.67 -30.32
N PHE A 33 -7.54 8.66 -29.72
CA PHE A 33 -8.45 8.85 -28.59
C PHE A 33 -7.75 9.52 -27.39
N GLU A 34 -6.60 8.97 -26.95
CA GLU A 34 -5.88 9.47 -25.77
C GLU A 34 -5.29 10.87 -25.97
N SER A 35 -4.85 11.21 -27.20
CA SER A 35 -4.19 12.49 -27.46
C SER A 35 -5.14 13.61 -27.91
N ARG A 36 -6.30 13.30 -28.49
CA ARG A 36 -7.22 14.28 -29.09
C ARG A 36 -8.61 14.31 -28.46
N ILE A 37 -9.15 13.15 -28.14
CA ILE A 37 -10.57 13.04 -27.72
C ILE A 37 -10.68 13.13 -26.19
N ARG A 38 -9.95 12.28 -25.47
CA ARG A 38 -10.02 12.22 -24.01
C ARG A 38 -9.71 13.53 -23.32
N PRO A 39 -8.69 14.33 -23.71
CA PRO A 39 -8.45 15.63 -23.09
C PRO A 39 -9.65 16.58 -23.22
N VAL A 40 -10.30 16.61 -24.39
CA VAL A 40 -11.49 17.45 -24.61
C VAL A 40 -12.65 17.01 -23.71
N LEU A 41 -12.92 15.69 -23.62
CA LEU A 41 -13.97 15.17 -22.76
C LEU A 41 -13.72 15.51 -21.28
N VAL A 42 -12.49 15.32 -20.80
CA VAL A 42 -12.09 15.60 -19.41
C VAL A 42 -12.23 17.07 -19.07
N GLU A 43 -11.67 17.95 -19.92
CA GLU A 43 -11.60 19.38 -19.66
C GLU A 43 -12.94 20.08 -19.81
N ARG A 44 -13.74 19.66 -20.82
CA ARG A 44 -14.91 20.42 -21.28
C ARG A 44 -16.25 19.80 -20.92
N CYS A 45 -16.30 18.48 -20.63
CA CYS A 45 -17.55 17.75 -20.48
C CYS A 45 -17.75 17.12 -19.09
N TYR A 46 -16.69 16.54 -18.49
CA TYR A 46 -16.81 15.69 -17.27
C TYR A 46 -17.30 16.44 -16.04
N LYS A 47 -17.10 17.75 -15.94
CA LYS A 47 -17.61 18.55 -14.83
C LYS A 47 -19.15 18.38 -14.64
N CYS A 48 -19.88 18.07 -15.73
CA CYS A 48 -21.34 17.91 -15.72
C CYS A 48 -21.80 16.53 -16.22
N HIS A 49 -20.97 15.81 -16.98
CA HIS A 49 -21.33 14.60 -17.71
C HIS A 49 -20.36 13.45 -17.41
N SER A 50 -20.01 13.27 -16.16
CA SER A 50 -19.27 12.11 -15.67
C SER A 50 -19.91 11.60 -14.39
N ARG A 51 -19.55 10.40 -14.01
CA ARG A 51 -19.97 9.84 -12.73
C ARG A 51 -19.44 10.62 -11.51
N ASP A 52 -18.35 11.38 -11.69
CA ASP A 52 -17.72 12.18 -10.64
C ASP A 52 -18.28 13.63 -10.59
N ALA A 53 -19.28 13.95 -11.43
CA ALA A 53 -19.93 15.25 -11.40
C ALA A 53 -20.82 15.38 -10.13
N ASP A 54 -20.80 16.54 -9.47
CA ASP A 54 -21.66 16.84 -8.30
C ASP A 54 -23.14 16.53 -8.60
N ARG A 55 -23.55 16.73 -9.84
CA ARG A 55 -24.87 16.39 -10.37
C ARG A 55 -24.76 16.07 -11.86
N ILE A 56 -25.12 14.83 -12.23
CA ILE A 56 -25.21 14.42 -13.64
C ILE A 56 -26.34 15.17 -14.31
N LYS A 57 -26.01 15.98 -15.33
CA LYS A 57 -27.03 16.77 -16.07
C LYS A 57 -27.54 15.96 -17.27
N GLY A 58 -28.90 16.03 -17.46
CA GLY A 58 -29.57 15.32 -18.55
C GLY A 58 -29.42 13.80 -18.51
N GLY A 59 -29.13 13.21 -17.34
CA GLY A 59 -28.90 11.77 -17.22
C GLY A 59 -27.71 11.24 -18.03
N LEU A 60 -26.92 12.12 -18.68
CA LEU A 60 -25.86 11.75 -19.60
C LEU A 60 -24.49 11.64 -18.91
N MET A 61 -23.82 10.52 -19.12
CA MET A 61 -22.42 10.32 -18.76
C MET A 61 -21.58 10.10 -20.03
N LEU A 62 -20.40 10.75 -20.09
CA LEU A 62 -19.45 10.68 -21.20
C LEU A 62 -18.11 10.05 -20.79
N ASP A 63 -18.07 9.47 -19.61
CA ASP A 63 -16.86 8.86 -19.02
C ASP A 63 -16.68 7.38 -19.40
N THR A 64 -17.69 6.74 -20.01
CA THR A 64 -17.59 5.39 -20.58
C THR A 64 -18.23 5.31 -21.97
N ARG A 65 -17.76 4.37 -22.80
CA ARG A 65 -18.35 4.15 -24.12
C ARG A 65 -19.82 3.70 -24.02
N GLU A 66 -20.12 2.77 -23.11
CA GLU A 66 -21.49 2.27 -22.90
C GLU A 66 -22.44 3.39 -22.54
N SER A 67 -22.03 4.29 -21.62
CA SER A 67 -22.85 5.43 -21.23
C SER A 67 -23.08 6.39 -22.38
N MET A 68 -22.08 6.64 -23.24
CA MET A 68 -22.25 7.49 -24.42
C MET A 68 -23.19 6.88 -25.46
N LEU A 69 -23.12 5.56 -25.65
CA LEU A 69 -24.01 4.82 -26.56
C LEU A 69 -25.42 4.68 -25.99
N HIS A 70 -25.56 4.53 -24.67
CA HIS A 70 -26.84 4.52 -23.99
C HIS A 70 -27.48 5.92 -24.04
N GLY A 71 -26.66 6.96 -23.83
CA GLY A 71 -27.08 8.35 -23.84
C GLY A 71 -27.71 8.83 -22.53
N GLY A 72 -28.39 9.96 -22.60
CA GLY A 72 -29.11 10.57 -21.50
C GLY A 72 -30.62 10.61 -21.76
N ASP A 73 -31.30 11.57 -21.12
CA ASP A 73 -32.78 11.75 -21.18
C ASP A 73 -33.28 11.94 -22.61
N THR A 74 -32.46 12.42 -23.55
CA THR A 74 -32.82 12.73 -24.95
C THR A 74 -32.36 11.66 -25.95
N GLY A 75 -31.61 10.64 -25.52
CA GLY A 75 -31.18 9.54 -26.37
C GLY A 75 -29.64 9.38 -26.44
N PRO A 76 -29.14 8.52 -27.35
CA PRO A 76 -27.72 8.24 -27.52
C PRO A 76 -26.90 9.48 -27.82
N ALA A 77 -25.83 9.73 -27.04
CA ALA A 77 -24.92 10.85 -27.29
C ALA A 77 -24.02 10.59 -28.49
N VAL A 78 -23.66 9.35 -28.74
CA VAL A 78 -22.77 8.92 -29.83
C VAL A 78 -23.40 7.73 -30.59
N VAL A 79 -23.49 7.85 -31.90
CA VAL A 79 -23.86 6.77 -32.82
C VAL A 79 -22.61 6.41 -33.62
N PRO A 80 -21.97 5.25 -33.35
CA PRO A 80 -20.72 4.86 -34.01
C PRO A 80 -20.83 4.86 -35.52
N GLY A 81 -19.87 5.50 -36.18
CA GLY A 81 -19.84 5.63 -37.65
C GLY A 81 -20.72 6.72 -38.24
N LYS A 82 -21.57 7.36 -37.41
CA LYS A 82 -22.56 8.34 -37.87
C LYS A 82 -22.50 9.64 -37.05
N PRO A 83 -21.56 10.52 -37.33
CA PRO A 83 -21.47 11.80 -36.65
C PRO A 83 -22.74 12.67 -36.78
N GLU A 84 -23.39 12.61 -37.92
CA GLU A 84 -24.63 13.33 -38.24
C GLU A 84 -25.83 12.92 -37.35
N ASP A 85 -25.85 11.67 -36.90
CA ASP A 85 -26.88 11.10 -36.04
C ASP A 85 -26.53 11.20 -34.54
N SER A 86 -25.36 11.78 -34.19
CA SER A 86 -24.81 11.82 -32.83
C SER A 86 -25.15 13.15 -32.15
N LEU A 87 -25.94 13.10 -31.07
CA LEU A 87 -26.32 14.29 -30.28
C LEU A 87 -25.11 15.07 -29.74
N LEU A 88 -23.99 14.39 -29.48
CA LEU A 88 -22.75 15.03 -29.06
C LEU A 88 -22.30 16.06 -30.10
N ILE A 89 -22.28 15.70 -31.39
CA ILE A 89 -21.82 16.60 -32.48
C ILE A 89 -22.81 17.74 -32.66
N GLU A 90 -24.12 17.50 -32.60
CA GLU A 90 -25.12 18.53 -32.65
C GLU A 90 -24.92 19.56 -31.54
N ALA A 91 -24.74 19.09 -30.30
CA ALA A 91 -24.57 19.93 -29.12
C ALA A 91 -23.30 20.79 -29.18
N VAL A 92 -22.12 20.20 -29.54
CA VAL A 92 -20.86 20.93 -29.55
C VAL A 92 -20.70 21.82 -30.78
N SER A 93 -21.48 21.58 -31.84
CA SER A 93 -21.47 22.41 -33.07
C SER A 93 -22.26 23.72 -32.93
N TYR A 94 -23.08 23.84 -31.89
CA TYR A 94 -23.95 25.01 -31.67
C TYR A 94 -24.90 25.31 -32.85
N LYS A 95 -25.37 24.24 -33.52
CA LYS A 95 -26.27 24.35 -34.67
C LYS A 95 -27.75 24.56 -34.29
N SER A 96 -28.09 24.19 -33.06
CA SER A 96 -29.44 24.38 -32.48
C SER A 96 -29.34 25.33 -31.31
N ASP A 97 -30.32 26.24 -31.19
CA ASP A 97 -30.39 27.16 -30.05
C ASP A 97 -30.80 26.46 -28.76
N ASP A 98 -31.47 25.31 -28.87
CA ASP A 98 -31.95 24.53 -27.72
C ASP A 98 -30.92 23.54 -27.17
N LEU A 99 -29.88 23.22 -27.93
CA LEU A 99 -28.86 22.22 -27.56
C LEU A 99 -27.44 22.73 -27.81
N GLN A 100 -26.88 23.45 -26.85
CA GLN A 100 -25.54 24.02 -26.92
C GLN A 100 -24.68 23.55 -25.75
N MET A 101 -23.57 22.84 -26.05
CA MET A 101 -22.61 22.33 -25.05
C MET A 101 -21.14 22.61 -25.44
N PRO A 102 -20.30 23.06 -24.51
CA PRO A 102 -20.63 23.51 -23.14
C PRO A 102 -21.53 24.75 -23.13
N PRO A 103 -22.36 24.94 -22.08
CA PRO A 103 -23.28 26.08 -22.01
C PRO A 103 -22.51 27.41 -21.80
N LYS A 104 -23.19 28.54 -22.06
CA LYS A 104 -22.71 29.92 -21.78
C LYS A 104 -21.54 30.43 -22.65
N GLY A 105 -21.51 30.03 -23.93
CA GLY A 105 -20.57 30.59 -24.90
C GLY A 105 -19.12 30.04 -24.82
N ASP A 106 -18.90 29.01 -24.05
CA ASP A 106 -17.62 28.33 -23.89
C ASP A 106 -17.41 27.22 -24.96
N ARG A 107 -17.69 27.60 -26.24
CA ARG A 107 -17.70 26.70 -27.39
C ARG A 107 -16.34 26.02 -27.61
N LEU A 108 -16.36 24.74 -28.05
CA LEU A 108 -15.18 24.04 -28.53
C LEU A 108 -14.61 24.73 -29.79
N SER A 109 -13.29 24.61 -29.98
CA SER A 109 -12.66 25.05 -31.22
C SER A 109 -13.11 24.19 -32.42
N ASP A 110 -13.08 24.74 -33.62
CA ASP A 110 -13.45 24.01 -34.83
C ASP A 110 -12.56 22.74 -35.03
N SER A 111 -11.31 22.76 -34.57
CA SER A 111 -10.44 21.59 -34.58
C SER A 111 -10.89 20.51 -33.59
N GLN A 112 -11.35 20.88 -32.41
CA GLN A 112 -11.86 19.92 -31.42
C GLN A 112 -13.18 19.27 -31.89
N VAL A 113 -14.05 20.06 -32.53
CA VAL A 113 -15.28 19.54 -33.14
C VAL A 113 -14.96 18.60 -34.30
N ALA A 114 -13.97 18.94 -35.13
CA ALA A 114 -13.51 18.07 -36.22
C ALA A 114 -12.90 16.76 -35.71
N ASP A 115 -12.09 16.82 -34.64
CA ASP A 115 -11.49 15.64 -34.01
C ASP A 115 -12.59 14.71 -33.44
N LEU A 116 -13.61 15.24 -32.74
CA LEU A 116 -14.75 14.46 -32.23
C LEU A 116 -15.56 13.85 -33.38
N THR A 117 -15.78 14.60 -34.46
CA THR A 117 -16.50 14.13 -35.66
C THR A 117 -15.74 12.97 -36.32
N GLU A 118 -14.44 13.09 -36.48
CA GLU A 118 -13.58 12.05 -37.04
C GLU A 118 -13.53 10.81 -36.16
N TRP A 119 -13.44 10.98 -34.86
CA TRP A 119 -13.48 9.89 -33.89
C TRP A 119 -14.76 9.06 -34.00
N ILE A 120 -15.93 9.75 -34.07
CA ILE A 120 -17.22 9.07 -34.24
C ILE A 120 -17.28 8.35 -35.61
N ARG A 121 -16.79 9.00 -36.68
CA ARG A 121 -16.74 8.40 -38.02
C ARG A 121 -15.92 7.10 -38.06
N ARG A 122 -14.85 7.00 -37.27
CA ARG A 122 -14.04 5.77 -37.08
C ARG A 122 -14.76 4.69 -36.25
N GLY A 123 -16.01 4.89 -35.85
CA GLY A 123 -16.77 3.96 -35.02
C GLY A 123 -16.68 4.23 -33.52
N ALA A 124 -16.25 5.42 -33.13
CA ALA A 124 -16.05 5.84 -31.75
C ALA A 124 -15.19 4.82 -30.97
N PRO A 125 -13.97 4.52 -31.43
CA PRO A 125 -13.07 3.60 -30.75
C PRO A 125 -12.70 4.19 -29.39
N ASP A 126 -13.07 3.49 -28.31
CA ASP A 126 -12.87 3.95 -26.94
C ASP A 126 -12.21 2.81 -26.13
N PRO A 127 -10.95 2.99 -25.69
CA PRO A 127 -10.27 1.96 -24.91
C PRO A 127 -10.89 1.72 -23.54
N ARG A 128 -11.74 2.66 -23.05
CA ARG A 128 -12.39 2.56 -21.74
C ARG A 128 -13.54 1.54 -21.71
N SER A 129 -14.10 1.16 -22.85
CA SER A 129 -15.18 0.16 -22.95
C SER A 129 -14.71 -1.29 -22.76
N LEU A 130 -13.41 -1.54 -22.79
CA LEU A 130 -12.84 -2.86 -22.52
C LEU A 130 -12.82 -3.23 -21.03
N VAL A 131 -13.33 -2.34 -20.17
CA VAL A 131 -13.15 -2.38 -18.70
C VAL A 131 -14.36 -2.95 -17.93
N ALA A 132 -15.51 -3.10 -18.56
CA ALA A 132 -16.78 -3.33 -17.84
C ALA A 132 -17.29 -4.79 -17.80
N ARG A 133 -16.53 -5.78 -18.18
CA ARG A 133 -16.97 -7.19 -18.01
C ARG A 133 -15.83 -8.06 -17.49
N GLY A 134 -16.07 -8.61 -16.30
CA GLY A 134 -15.25 -9.58 -15.59
C GLY A 134 -14.66 -10.71 -16.45
N SER A 135 -13.69 -10.37 -17.22
CA SER A 135 -12.70 -11.29 -17.75
C SER A 135 -11.33 -10.72 -17.37
N SER A 136 -10.48 -11.54 -16.87
CA SER A 136 -9.07 -11.34 -16.56
C SER A 136 -8.24 -10.92 -17.80
N GLN A 137 -8.68 -9.91 -18.55
CA GLN A 137 -7.97 -9.38 -19.71
C GLN A 137 -7.46 -7.99 -19.40
N SER A 138 -6.18 -7.96 -19.16
CA SER A 138 -5.20 -6.88 -19.18
C SER A 138 -5.73 -5.52 -19.70
N TYR A 139 -5.88 -4.61 -18.78
CA TYR A 139 -5.57 -3.21 -19.01
C TYR A 139 -4.13 -3.11 -19.48
N GLY A 140 -3.75 -2.87 -20.69
CA GLY A 140 -2.35 -2.68 -21.13
C GLY A 140 -1.23 -3.05 -20.14
N GLY A 141 -1.59 -3.66 -19.06
CA GLY A 141 -0.82 -4.07 -17.92
C GLY A 141 -0.34 -5.50 -18.01
N VAL A 142 0.61 -5.81 -17.19
CA VAL A 142 1.24 -7.12 -17.09
C VAL A 142 0.24 -8.12 -16.54
N GLY A 143 -0.11 -9.12 -17.34
CA GLY A 143 -0.94 -10.24 -16.88
C GLY A 143 -0.20 -11.13 -15.87
N ARG A 144 -0.93 -12.06 -15.24
CA ARG A 144 -0.38 -13.07 -14.31
C ARG A 144 0.80 -13.86 -14.90
N GLU A 145 0.88 -13.94 -16.21
CA GLU A 145 1.92 -14.66 -16.96
C GLU A 145 3.24 -13.87 -17.04
N HIS A 146 3.25 -12.62 -16.60
CA HIS A 146 4.48 -11.84 -16.59
C HIS A 146 5.51 -12.50 -15.68
N TRP A 147 6.75 -12.50 -16.13
CA TRP A 147 7.86 -13.20 -15.47
C TRP A 147 8.01 -12.85 -13.96
N SER A 148 7.68 -11.63 -13.55
CA SER A 148 7.79 -11.19 -12.16
C SER A 148 6.82 -11.91 -11.23
N PHE A 149 5.65 -12.32 -11.72
CA PHE A 149 4.65 -13.06 -10.96
C PHE A 149 4.82 -14.59 -11.02
N LEU A 150 5.73 -15.08 -11.86
CA LEU A 150 6.03 -16.50 -11.94
C LEU A 150 6.97 -16.95 -10.82
N PRO A 151 6.83 -18.19 -10.32
CA PRO A 151 7.73 -18.74 -9.31
C PRO A 151 9.20 -18.59 -9.69
N VAL A 152 10.04 -18.26 -8.71
CA VAL A 152 11.49 -18.21 -8.91
C VAL A 152 12.01 -19.61 -9.22
N ARG A 153 12.79 -19.73 -10.29
CA ARG A 153 13.41 -20.98 -10.70
C ARG A 153 14.92 -20.82 -10.73
N LYS A 154 15.63 -21.88 -10.31
CA LYS A 154 17.09 -21.91 -10.42
C LYS A 154 17.47 -21.88 -11.91
N GLN A 155 18.23 -20.87 -12.30
CA GLN A 155 18.73 -20.74 -13.66
C GLN A 155 20.03 -21.54 -13.81
N ALA A 156 20.25 -22.08 -15.02
CA ALA A 156 21.54 -22.67 -15.35
C ALA A 156 22.61 -21.57 -15.44
N VAL A 157 23.76 -21.79 -14.79
CA VAL A 157 24.88 -20.86 -14.89
C VAL A 157 25.38 -20.85 -16.33
N PRO A 158 25.47 -19.69 -17.00
CA PRO A 158 25.90 -19.63 -18.40
C PRO A 158 27.36 -20.02 -18.54
N ALA A 159 27.69 -20.64 -19.67
CA ALA A 159 29.07 -20.84 -20.08
C ALA A 159 29.64 -19.50 -20.57
N VAL A 160 30.86 -19.18 -20.14
CA VAL A 160 31.55 -17.94 -20.47
C VAL A 160 32.96 -18.22 -21.01
N SER A 161 33.52 -17.31 -21.79
CA SER A 161 34.84 -17.48 -22.39
C SER A 161 36.00 -17.42 -21.39
N GLN A 162 35.81 -16.72 -20.25
CA GLN A 162 36.80 -16.53 -19.20
C GLN A 162 36.31 -17.03 -17.83
N PRO A 163 36.10 -18.34 -17.63
CA PRO A 163 35.54 -18.86 -16.38
C PRO A 163 36.44 -18.58 -15.16
N GLY A 164 37.76 -18.40 -15.34
CA GLY A 164 38.70 -18.05 -14.28
C GLY A 164 38.52 -16.63 -13.72
N TRP A 165 37.77 -15.75 -14.37
CA TRP A 165 37.41 -14.45 -13.84
C TRP A 165 36.27 -14.56 -12.79
N CYS A 166 35.42 -15.56 -12.94
CA CYS A 166 34.24 -15.74 -12.09
C CYS A 166 34.66 -16.32 -10.72
N ARG A 167 34.30 -15.65 -9.62
CA ARG A 167 34.42 -16.14 -8.25
C ARG A 167 33.13 -16.77 -7.75
N THR A 168 32.00 -16.28 -8.24
CA THR A 168 30.64 -16.72 -7.89
C THR A 168 29.81 -17.01 -9.14
N PRO A 169 28.72 -17.78 -9.05
CA PRO A 169 27.78 -17.94 -10.17
C PRO A 169 27.23 -16.63 -10.72
N VAL A 170 27.08 -15.58 -9.87
CA VAL A 170 26.61 -14.25 -10.29
C VAL A 170 27.58 -13.64 -11.31
N ASP A 171 28.88 -13.79 -11.10
CA ASP A 171 29.90 -13.28 -12.02
C ASP A 171 29.76 -13.88 -13.42
N ALA A 172 29.38 -15.16 -13.54
CA ALA A 172 29.15 -15.80 -14.83
C ALA A 172 27.98 -15.17 -15.58
N PHE A 173 26.89 -14.81 -14.89
CA PHE A 173 25.76 -14.08 -15.50
C PHE A 173 26.19 -12.68 -15.96
N ILE A 174 26.98 -11.97 -15.14
CA ILE A 174 27.49 -10.65 -15.52
C ILE A 174 28.43 -10.75 -16.71
N LEU A 175 29.38 -11.68 -16.67
CA LEU A 175 30.36 -11.87 -17.74
C LEU A 175 29.68 -12.26 -19.06
N ALA A 176 28.69 -13.16 -19.03
CA ALA A 176 27.93 -13.54 -20.23
C ALA A 176 27.27 -12.31 -20.87
N ARG A 177 26.72 -11.40 -20.06
CA ARG A 177 26.13 -10.16 -20.58
C ARG A 177 27.17 -9.17 -21.13
N LEU A 178 28.34 -9.09 -20.51
CA LEU A 178 29.44 -8.30 -21.06
C LEU A 178 29.88 -8.85 -22.42
N GLU A 179 30.05 -10.18 -22.53
CA GLU A 179 30.46 -10.87 -23.77
C GLU A 179 29.41 -10.68 -24.89
N GLU A 180 28.11 -10.82 -24.57
CA GLU A 180 27.01 -10.55 -25.52
C GLU A 180 27.07 -9.12 -26.12
N ASN A 181 27.56 -8.16 -25.37
CA ASN A 181 27.69 -6.78 -25.79
C ASN A 181 29.11 -6.41 -26.28
N GLY A 182 30.01 -7.39 -26.45
CA GLY A 182 31.38 -7.18 -26.90
C GLY A 182 32.26 -6.42 -25.87
N LEU A 183 31.86 -6.43 -24.61
CA LEU A 183 32.54 -5.75 -23.50
C LEU A 183 33.41 -6.73 -22.72
N LYS A 184 34.42 -6.21 -22.05
CA LYS A 184 35.28 -6.95 -21.12
C LYS A 184 35.17 -6.34 -19.73
N PRO A 185 35.31 -7.16 -18.67
CA PRO A 185 35.39 -6.63 -17.32
C PRO A 185 36.63 -5.75 -17.14
N ASN A 186 36.51 -4.73 -16.32
CA ASN A 186 37.65 -3.91 -15.91
C ASN A 186 38.65 -4.73 -15.05
N PRO A 187 39.91 -4.32 -14.99
CA PRO A 187 40.86 -4.88 -14.04
C PRO A 187 40.35 -4.76 -12.59
N GLU A 188 40.80 -5.67 -11.74
CA GLU A 188 40.53 -5.60 -10.30
C GLU A 188 41.05 -4.28 -9.72
N ALA A 189 40.29 -3.67 -8.83
CA ALA A 189 40.68 -2.43 -8.18
C ALA A 189 41.83 -2.67 -7.20
N ASP A 190 42.65 -1.64 -6.98
CA ASP A 190 43.73 -1.68 -5.98
C ASP A 190 43.15 -1.77 -4.54
N LYS A 191 44.02 -2.19 -3.59
CA LYS A 191 43.61 -2.40 -2.20
C LYS A 191 43.05 -1.14 -1.52
N TYR A 192 43.52 0.07 -1.86
CA TYR A 192 42.94 1.32 -1.32
C TYR A 192 41.50 1.52 -1.79
N THR A 193 41.28 1.32 -3.07
CA THR A 193 39.94 1.44 -3.66
C THR A 193 38.99 0.38 -3.10
N LEU A 194 39.46 -0.87 -2.95
CA LEU A 194 38.67 -1.97 -2.41
C LEU A 194 38.23 -1.69 -0.97
N ILE A 195 39.18 -1.41 -0.06
CA ILE A 195 38.82 -1.18 1.36
C ILE A 195 37.93 0.05 1.54
N ARG A 196 38.20 1.11 0.76
CA ARG A 196 37.37 2.33 0.79
C ARG A 196 35.93 2.02 0.39
N ARG A 197 35.71 1.33 -0.73
CA ARG A 197 34.37 0.96 -1.21
C ARG A 197 33.64 0.09 -0.19
N ALA A 198 34.26 -1.02 0.23
CA ALA A 198 33.63 -1.94 1.16
C ALA A 198 33.26 -1.27 2.50
N THR A 199 34.15 -0.41 3.04
CA THR A 199 33.86 0.25 4.32
C THR A 199 32.70 1.23 4.19
N PHE A 200 32.64 2.03 3.12
CA PHE A 200 31.51 2.91 2.87
C PHE A 200 30.21 2.14 2.61
N ASP A 201 30.24 1.08 1.83
CA ASP A 201 29.05 0.31 1.48
C ASP A 201 28.49 -0.41 2.71
N LEU A 202 29.36 -1.05 3.51
CA LEU A 202 28.92 -1.87 4.64
C LEU A 202 28.68 -1.07 5.94
N THR A 203 29.42 0.03 6.17
CA THR A 203 29.35 0.77 7.44
C THR A 203 28.93 2.25 7.28
N GLY A 204 28.95 2.77 6.06
CA GLY A 204 28.67 4.19 5.79
C GLY A 204 29.78 5.15 6.20
N LEU A 205 30.92 4.64 6.65
CA LEU A 205 32.05 5.41 7.18
C LEU A 205 33.32 5.16 6.37
N PRO A 206 34.29 6.10 6.33
CA PRO A 206 35.59 5.82 5.74
C PRO A 206 36.39 4.82 6.60
N PRO A 207 37.28 4.04 5.99
CA PRO A 207 38.22 3.23 6.77
C PRO A 207 39.18 4.13 7.53
N THR A 208 39.61 3.70 8.71
CA THR A 208 40.71 4.35 9.46
C THR A 208 42.04 4.07 8.80
N GLU A 209 43.02 4.95 9.04
CA GLU A 209 44.38 4.74 8.53
C GLU A 209 44.97 3.38 8.98
N ALA A 210 44.78 3.00 10.23
CA ALA A 210 45.22 1.71 10.75
C ALA A 210 44.59 0.50 10.03
N GLU A 211 43.34 0.60 9.62
CA GLU A 211 42.63 -0.43 8.84
C GLU A 211 43.21 -0.54 7.43
N VAL A 212 43.44 0.60 6.79
CA VAL A 212 44.09 0.65 5.47
C VAL A 212 45.44 0.03 5.52
N GLN A 213 46.32 0.43 6.48
CA GLN A 213 47.67 -0.10 6.60
C GLN A 213 47.69 -1.61 6.85
N ARG A 214 46.81 -2.12 7.73
CA ARG A 214 46.69 -3.58 7.96
C ARG A 214 46.36 -4.35 6.68
N PHE A 215 45.40 -3.83 5.86
CA PHE A 215 45.04 -4.49 4.62
C PHE A 215 46.13 -4.41 3.56
N LEU A 216 46.86 -3.29 3.47
CA LEU A 216 47.96 -3.13 2.52
C LEU A 216 49.10 -4.13 2.74
N VAL A 217 49.46 -4.39 3.99
CA VAL A 217 50.55 -5.31 4.34
C VAL A 217 50.12 -6.77 4.39
N ASP A 218 48.83 -7.07 4.45
CA ASP A 218 48.31 -8.44 4.44
C ASP A 218 48.35 -9.01 3.01
N ASN A 219 49.27 -9.97 2.80
CA ASN A 219 49.45 -10.69 1.53
C ASN A 219 48.88 -12.10 1.56
N SER A 220 48.05 -12.43 2.57
CA SER A 220 47.39 -13.73 2.62
C SER A 220 46.32 -13.82 1.52
N PRO A 221 46.02 -15.03 1.02
CA PRO A 221 45.03 -15.22 -0.05
C PRO A 221 43.59 -14.83 0.37
N ASP A 222 43.31 -14.78 1.68
CA ASP A 222 42.04 -14.42 2.30
C ASP A 222 42.02 -12.99 2.88
N ALA A 223 42.99 -12.13 2.49
CA ALA A 223 43.10 -10.77 3.00
C ALA A 223 41.85 -9.93 2.75
N TRP A 224 41.20 -10.11 1.60
CA TRP A 224 39.97 -9.40 1.25
C TRP A 224 38.78 -9.88 2.06
N GLU A 225 38.61 -11.18 2.16
CA GLU A 225 37.54 -11.83 2.94
C GLU A 225 37.60 -11.39 4.41
N LYS A 226 38.80 -11.31 5.01
CA LYS A 226 38.99 -10.79 6.38
C LYS A 226 38.52 -9.34 6.55
N VAL A 227 38.70 -8.50 5.54
CA VAL A 227 38.18 -7.12 5.57
C VAL A 227 36.67 -7.15 5.56
N VAL A 228 36.05 -7.92 4.67
CA VAL A 228 34.57 -8.01 4.53
C VAL A 228 33.96 -8.60 5.80
N ASP A 229 34.49 -9.69 6.33
CA ASP A 229 34.00 -10.34 7.55
C ASP A 229 34.03 -9.39 8.75
N ARG A 230 35.14 -8.65 8.91
CA ARG A 230 35.28 -7.65 9.96
C ARG A 230 34.21 -6.52 9.82
N LEU A 231 33.93 -6.07 8.61
CA LEU A 231 32.96 -5.01 8.37
C LEU A 231 31.53 -5.51 8.62
N LEU A 232 31.23 -6.74 8.22
CA LEU A 232 29.92 -7.38 8.50
C LEU A 232 29.69 -7.62 9.99
N ALA A 233 30.77 -7.94 10.75
CA ALA A 233 30.72 -8.09 12.20
C ALA A 233 30.67 -6.75 12.97
N SER A 234 30.79 -5.62 12.29
CA SER A 234 30.74 -4.31 12.91
C SER A 234 29.29 -3.91 13.26
N PRO A 235 29.01 -3.36 14.45
CA PRO A 235 27.68 -2.83 14.77
C PRO A 235 27.25 -1.70 13.83
N ARG A 236 28.19 -1.05 13.16
CA ARG A 236 27.91 -0.01 12.15
C ARG A 236 27.24 -0.57 10.90
N TYR A 237 27.34 -1.89 10.64
CA TYR A 237 26.63 -2.56 9.56
C TYR A 237 25.11 -2.42 9.74
N GLY A 238 24.58 -2.76 10.90
CA GLY A 238 23.15 -2.63 11.19
C GLY A 238 22.68 -1.18 11.19
N GLU A 239 23.50 -0.23 11.71
CA GLU A 239 23.17 1.20 11.64
C GLU A 239 23.08 1.69 10.18
N ARG A 240 24.00 1.26 9.32
CA ARG A 240 24.05 1.63 7.90
C ARG A 240 22.85 1.05 7.13
N TRP A 241 22.63 -0.26 7.23
CA TRP A 241 21.62 -0.96 6.46
C TRP A 241 20.21 -0.81 7.05
N GLY A 242 20.13 -0.68 8.38
CA GLY A 242 18.89 -0.34 9.07
C GLY A 242 18.29 0.96 8.57
N ARG A 243 19.10 1.97 8.24
CA ARG A 243 18.65 3.24 7.65
C ARG A 243 17.81 3.03 6.39
N TYR A 244 18.27 2.19 5.47
CA TYR A 244 17.53 1.93 4.23
C TYR A 244 16.19 1.23 4.49
N TRP A 245 16.17 0.29 5.46
CA TRP A 245 14.92 -0.35 5.84
C TRP A 245 13.96 0.62 6.53
N LEU A 246 14.44 1.47 7.39
CA LEU A 246 13.63 2.47 8.09
C LEU A 246 12.97 3.46 7.10
N ASP A 247 13.66 3.82 6.01
CA ASP A 247 13.07 4.61 4.92
C ASP A 247 11.92 3.84 4.23
N VAL A 248 12.10 2.55 3.95
CA VAL A 248 11.05 1.69 3.39
C VAL A 248 9.86 1.55 4.34
N ALA A 249 10.14 1.41 5.64
CA ALA A 249 9.14 1.32 6.70
C ALA A 249 8.48 2.66 7.02
N ARG A 250 8.90 3.76 6.37
CA ARG A 250 8.44 5.14 6.64
C ARG A 250 8.57 5.54 8.11
N TYR A 251 9.65 5.10 8.76
CA TYR A 251 9.93 5.40 10.16
C TYR A 251 9.95 6.90 10.43
N ALA A 252 9.28 7.30 11.50
CA ALA A 252 9.32 8.66 12.01
C ALA A 252 9.14 8.66 13.54
N ASP A 253 9.69 9.71 14.19
CA ASP A 253 9.49 9.94 15.63
C ASP A 253 8.18 10.68 15.91
N THR A 254 7.44 11.05 14.85
CA THR A 254 6.19 11.80 14.94
C THR A 254 5.06 11.12 14.17
N LYS A 255 3.83 11.35 14.66
CA LYS A 255 2.58 10.77 14.16
C LYS A 255 2.07 11.40 12.85
N GLY A 256 2.79 12.41 12.31
CA GLY A 256 2.30 13.18 11.16
C GLY A 256 1.10 14.04 11.51
N GLU A 257 0.02 13.90 10.75
CA GLU A 257 -1.24 14.63 11.02
C GLU A 257 -1.93 14.05 12.25
N THR A 258 -2.07 14.88 13.29
CA THR A 258 -2.75 14.53 14.54
C THR A 258 -3.67 15.66 15.00
N PRO A 259 -4.77 15.35 15.70
CA PRO A 259 -5.59 16.38 16.33
C PRO A 259 -4.77 17.27 17.28
N GLN A 260 -5.04 18.57 17.29
CA GLN A 260 -4.30 19.55 18.11
C GLN A 260 -4.24 19.22 19.61
N ARG A 261 -5.13 18.38 20.11
CA ARG A 261 -5.18 17.91 21.50
C ARG A 261 -4.26 16.75 21.81
N GLU A 262 -3.65 16.12 20.81
CA GLU A 262 -2.77 14.97 20.94
C GLU A 262 -1.31 15.39 20.84
N ASP A 263 -0.44 14.71 21.57
CA ASP A 263 1.01 14.89 21.39
C ASP A 263 1.44 14.25 20.07
N PRO A 264 2.16 14.97 19.20
CA PRO A 264 2.54 14.47 17.88
C PRO A 264 3.67 13.43 17.91
N ARG A 265 4.29 13.18 19.05
CA ARG A 265 5.45 12.27 19.16
C ARG A 265 5.02 10.82 19.32
N PHE A 266 5.89 9.93 18.88
CA PHE A 266 5.92 8.52 19.25
C PHE A 266 7.03 8.30 20.29
N PRO A 267 6.73 8.30 21.60
CA PRO A 267 7.76 8.25 22.64
C PRO A 267 8.68 7.03 22.55
N PHE A 268 8.19 5.91 22.03
CA PHE A 268 8.90 4.64 21.95
C PHE A 268 9.25 4.22 20.52
N SER A 269 9.19 5.12 19.52
CA SER A 269 9.57 4.80 18.13
C SER A 269 10.97 4.20 18.01
N TRP A 270 11.90 4.65 18.85
CA TRP A 270 13.28 4.21 18.87
C TRP A 270 13.44 2.69 19.11
N THR A 271 12.51 2.05 19.81
CA THR A 271 12.57 0.59 20.03
C THR A 271 12.44 -0.20 18.72
N TYR A 272 11.62 0.29 17.77
CA TYR A 272 11.54 -0.28 16.44
C TYR A 272 12.82 -0.03 15.63
N ARG A 273 13.39 1.17 15.70
CA ARG A 273 14.67 1.47 15.05
C ARG A 273 15.77 0.52 15.54
N ASP A 274 15.86 0.35 16.84
CA ASP A 274 16.87 -0.51 17.47
C ASP A 274 16.63 -1.99 17.11
N TYR A 275 15.36 -2.45 17.09
CA TYR A 275 15.01 -3.78 16.57
C TYR A 275 15.51 -3.99 15.13
N VAL A 276 15.35 -3.00 14.26
CA VAL A 276 15.81 -3.10 12.86
C VAL A 276 17.33 -3.19 12.80
N ILE A 277 18.06 -2.34 13.53
CA ILE A 277 19.53 -2.36 13.60
C ILE A 277 20.03 -3.73 14.10
N ASP A 278 19.42 -4.23 15.17
CA ASP A 278 19.78 -5.54 15.75
C ASP A 278 19.46 -6.70 14.79
N ALA A 279 18.36 -6.60 14.04
CA ALA A 279 18.01 -7.61 13.04
C ALA A 279 19.09 -7.73 11.94
N PHE A 280 19.63 -6.60 11.46
CA PHE A 280 20.76 -6.63 10.51
C PHE A 280 22.04 -7.12 11.15
N ASN A 281 22.40 -6.68 12.36
CA ASN A 281 23.62 -7.09 13.05
C ASN A 281 23.61 -8.57 13.46
N SER A 282 22.44 -9.14 13.71
CA SER A 282 22.27 -10.57 14.04
C SER A 282 22.05 -11.46 12.81
N ASP A 283 22.13 -10.90 11.61
CA ASP A 283 21.84 -11.62 10.35
C ASP A 283 20.50 -12.38 10.42
N LYS A 284 19.46 -11.70 10.94
CA LYS A 284 18.12 -12.31 11.10
C LYS A 284 17.59 -12.79 9.75
N PRO A 285 17.14 -14.05 9.62
CA PRO A 285 16.53 -14.56 8.40
C PRO A 285 15.38 -13.66 7.93
N TYR A 286 15.37 -13.32 6.64
CA TYR A 286 14.44 -12.31 6.09
C TYR A 286 12.97 -12.72 6.21
N ASP A 287 12.65 -14.00 6.05
CA ASP A 287 11.32 -14.55 6.29
C ASP A 287 10.86 -14.33 7.74
N ARG A 288 11.75 -14.54 8.72
CA ARG A 288 11.48 -14.27 10.14
C ARG A 288 11.28 -12.78 10.39
N PHE A 289 12.12 -11.93 9.78
CA PHE A 289 12.02 -10.48 9.87
C PHE A 289 10.67 -9.97 9.35
N ILE A 290 10.15 -10.52 8.22
CA ILE A 290 8.83 -10.19 7.68
C ILE A 290 7.73 -10.58 8.68
N ILE A 291 7.77 -11.82 9.18
CA ILE A 291 6.71 -12.34 10.06
C ILE A 291 6.65 -11.54 11.37
N GLU A 292 7.79 -11.20 11.94
CA GLU A 292 7.84 -10.39 13.17
C GLU A 292 7.27 -8.99 12.97
N GLN A 293 7.56 -8.31 11.86
CA GLN A 293 7.03 -6.98 11.58
C GLN A 293 5.51 -6.93 11.34
N LEU A 294 4.93 -8.03 10.92
CA LEU A 294 3.49 -8.10 10.66
C LEU A 294 2.68 -8.74 11.80
N ALA A 295 3.30 -9.65 12.58
CA ALA A 295 2.57 -10.50 13.51
C ALA A 295 3.40 -10.99 14.72
N ALA A 296 4.34 -10.18 15.24
CA ALA A 296 5.16 -10.57 16.40
C ALA A 296 4.34 -10.92 17.64
N ASP A 297 3.23 -10.23 17.88
CA ASP A 297 2.28 -10.51 18.96
C ASP A 297 1.65 -11.90 18.85
N ARG A 298 1.36 -12.34 17.62
CA ARG A 298 0.80 -13.66 17.34
C ARG A 298 1.82 -14.77 17.59
N LEU A 299 3.06 -14.56 17.14
CA LEU A 299 4.16 -15.48 17.43
C LEU A 299 4.40 -15.63 18.93
N LEU A 300 4.43 -14.51 19.66
CA LEU A 300 4.60 -14.53 21.13
C LEU A 300 3.45 -15.26 21.82
N SER A 301 2.21 -15.03 21.40
CA SER A 301 1.04 -15.73 21.93
C SER A 301 1.12 -17.25 21.72
N ASP A 302 1.57 -17.68 20.56
CA ASP A 302 1.68 -19.11 20.24
C ASP A 302 2.85 -19.76 20.98
N GLU A 303 3.99 -19.04 21.14
CA GLU A 303 5.10 -19.49 21.98
C GLU A 303 4.68 -19.65 23.44
N LEU A 304 3.93 -18.70 24.01
CA LEU A 304 3.39 -18.78 25.38
C LEU A 304 2.45 -19.97 25.56
N LYS A 305 1.57 -20.24 24.59
CA LYS A 305 0.69 -21.42 24.63
C LYS A 305 1.47 -22.73 24.56
N ALA A 306 2.50 -22.81 23.72
CA ALA A 306 3.32 -24.00 23.54
C ALA A 306 4.09 -24.39 24.83
N MET A 307 4.42 -23.40 25.68
CA MET A 307 5.16 -23.63 26.93
C MET A 307 4.35 -24.36 28.04
N HIS A 308 3.03 -24.54 27.91
CA HIS A 308 2.17 -25.22 28.90
C HIS A 308 2.43 -24.78 30.36
N GLY A 309 2.80 -23.54 30.56
CA GLY A 309 3.07 -22.94 31.87
C GLY A 309 4.45 -23.23 32.49
N GLY A 310 5.37 -23.84 31.76
CA GLY A 310 6.75 -24.10 32.22
C GLY A 310 7.81 -23.60 31.26
N GLY A 311 8.93 -23.08 31.75
CA GLY A 311 10.06 -22.61 30.99
C GLY A 311 10.30 -21.07 31.05
N PRO A 312 11.41 -20.57 30.49
CA PRO A 312 11.69 -19.13 30.44
C PRO A 312 10.65 -18.42 29.57
N ARG A 313 10.23 -17.22 29.99
CA ARG A 313 9.29 -16.43 29.19
C ARG A 313 9.88 -16.11 27.81
N PRO A 314 9.04 -16.14 26.74
CA PRO A 314 9.51 -15.77 25.41
C PRO A 314 10.05 -14.34 25.37
N ASP A 315 11.02 -14.11 24.50
CA ASP A 315 11.58 -12.80 24.27
C ASP A 315 10.53 -11.82 23.73
N GLN A 316 10.20 -10.81 24.52
CA GLN A 316 9.23 -9.77 24.16
C GLN A 316 9.83 -8.65 23.32
N SER A 317 11.16 -8.57 23.17
CA SER A 317 11.82 -7.53 22.37
C SER A 317 11.34 -7.54 20.91
N LYS A 318 10.96 -8.71 20.38
CA LYS A 318 10.36 -8.84 19.04
C LYS A 318 9.05 -8.06 18.86
N LEU A 319 8.34 -7.68 19.93
CA LEU A 319 7.14 -6.82 19.84
C LEU A 319 7.45 -5.47 19.22
N ALA A 320 8.67 -4.97 19.40
CA ALA A 320 9.12 -3.72 18.78
C ALA A 320 9.04 -3.76 17.24
N ALA A 321 9.11 -4.96 16.63
CA ALA A 321 8.96 -5.14 15.18
C ALA A 321 7.62 -4.61 14.64
N LEU A 322 6.55 -4.60 15.46
CA LEU A 322 5.23 -4.10 15.07
C LEU A 322 5.21 -2.58 14.82
N GLY A 323 6.26 -1.87 15.21
CA GLY A 323 6.50 -0.48 14.80
C GLY A 323 6.40 -0.26 13.28
N PHE A 324 6.69 -1.27 12.49
CA PHE A 324 6.46 -1.27 11.04
C PHE A 324 5.02 -0.89 10.66
N LEU A 325 4.03 -1.37 11.39
CA LEU A 325 2.60 -1.12 11.13
C LEU A 325 2.05 0.08 11.90
N THR A 326 2.70 0.49 13.01
CA THR A 326 2.11 1.44 13.95
C THR A 326 2.72 2.85 13.89
N LEU A 327 3.97 2.99 13.41
CA LEU A 327 4.68 4.26 13.33
C LEU A 327 4.41 5.06 12.04
N GLY A 328 3.27 4.83 11.38
CA GLY A 328 2.82 5.62 10.22
C GLY A 328 2.09 6.90 10.61
N ASN A 329 1.69 7.67 9.59
CA ASN A 329 0.84 8.84 9.76
C ASN A 329 -0.50 8.45 10.41
N LYS A 330 -0.98 9.24 11.35
CA LYS A 330 -2.27 9.01 12.03
C LYS A 330 -3.47 9.68 11.33
N PHE A 331 -3.24 10.51 10.31
CA PHE A 331 -4.30 11.10 9.46
C PHE A 331 -5.46 11.69 10.27
N ASP A 332 -5.18 12.46 11.34
CA ASP A 332 -6.19 12.96 12.27
C ASP A 332 -7.12 11.85 12.83
N ASN A 333 -6.59 10.66 13.06
CA ASN A 333 -7.29 9.46 13.51
C ASN A 333 -8.36 8.94 12.51
N ARG A 334 -8.22 9.25 11.22
CA ARG A 334 -9.06 8.67 10.17
C ARG A 334 -8.69 7.20 9.95
N ARG A 335 -9.50 6.32 10.54
CA ARG A 335 -9.23 4.88 10.58
C ARG A 335 -8.99 4.27 9.20
N ASP A 336 -9.79 4.62 8.21
CA ASP A 336 -9.68 4.05 6.86
C ASP A 336 -8.38 4.44 6.16
N ASP A 337 -7.87 5.64 6.44
CA ASP A 337 -6.60 6.11 5.89
C ASP A 337 -5.41 5.45 6.61
N ILE A 338 -5.51 5.21 7.94
CA ILE A 338 -4.52 4.43 8.70
C ILE A 338 -4.46 2.99 8.18
N ILE A 339 -5.60 2.35 7.92
CA ILE A 339 -5.64 1.00 7.36
C ILE A 339 -5.04 0.98 5.95
N ASN A 340 -5.39 1.97 5.13
CA ASN A 340 -4.83 2.11 3.78
C ASN A 340 -3.30 2.26 3.82
N ASP A 341 -2.76 3.04 4.75
CA ASP A 341 -1.32 3.20 4.95
C ASP A 341 -0.64 1.88 5.35
N ARG A 342 -1.27 1.07 6.21
CA ARG A 342 -0.79 -0.27 6.58
C ARG A 342 -0.76 -1.23 5.39
N ILE A 343 -1.78 -1.21 4.52
CA ILE A 343 -1.81 -1.97 3.27
C ILE A 343 -0.69 -1.50 2.34
N ASP A 344 -0.55 -0.19 2.18
CA ASP A 344 0.40 0.43 1.27
C ASP A 344 1.85 0.10 1.68
N VAL A 345 2.23 0.30 2.95
CA VAL A 345 3.57 -0.02 3.42
C VAL A 345 3.86 -1.52 3.31
N THR A 346 2.90 -2.39 3.66
CA THR A 346 3.09 -3.85 3.58
C THR A 346 3.31 -4.30 2.14
N SER A 347 2.46 -3.85 1.22
CA SER A 347 2.54 -4.27 -0.18
C SER A 347 3.76 -3.67 -0.89
N LYS A 348 4.10 -2.41 -0.66
CA LYS A 348 5.28 -1.77 -1.24
C LYS A 348 6.59 -2.33 -0.68
N ALA A 349 6.66 -2.51 0.65
CA ALA A 349 7.89 -2.97 1.29
C ALA A 349 8.27 -4.39 0.86
N PHE A 350 7.34 -5.31 0.85
CA PHE A 350 7.61 -6.74 0.66
C PHE A 350 7.32 -7.24 -0.76
N LEU A 351 6.36 -6.64 -1.45
CA LEU A 351 5.89 -7.12 -2.75
C LEU A 351 6.21 -6.17 -3.91
N GLY A 352 6.61 -4.92 -3.62
CA GLY A 352 6.84 -3.90 -4.64
C GLY A 352 5.58 -3.52 -5.42
N LEU A 353 4.39 -3.75 -4.84
CA LEU A 353 3.08 -3.52 -5.46
C LEU A 353 2.36 -2.33 -4.81
N THR A 354 1.63 -1.56 -5.60
CA THR A 354 0.82 -0.42 -5.14
C THR A 354 -0.64 -0.81 -4.93
N VAL A 355 -0.87 -1.77 -4.01
CA VAL A 355 -2.22 -2.34 -3.77
C VAL A 355 -3.24 -1.28 -3.38
N SER A 356 -2.84 -0.21 -2.72
CA SER A 356 -3.70 0.92 -2.34
C SER A 356 -4.38 1.60 -3.53
N CYS A 357 -3.85 1.49 -4.76
CA CYS A 357 -4.53 1.96 -5.96
C CYS A 357 -5.86 1.21 -6.22
N ALA A 358 -5.97 -0.04 -5.73
CA ALA A 358 -7.17 -0.85 -5.87
C ALA A 358 -8.28 -0.52 -4.86
N ARG A 359 -8.12 0.50 -4.00
CA ARG A 359 -9.15 0.98 -3.06
C ARG A 359 -10.43 1.42 -3.76
N CYS A 360 -10.32 2.06 -4.93
CA CYS A 360 -11.46 2.68 -5.61
C CYS A 360 -11.90 1.95 -6.88
N HIS A 361 -10.97 1.28 -7.56
CA HIS A 361 -11.17 0.55 -8.82
C HIS A 361 -10.09 -0.51 -8.96
N ASP A 362 -10.25 -1.50 -9.81
CA ASP A 362 -9.21 -2.49 -10.08
C ASP A 362 -7.90 -1.80 -10.49
N HIS A 363 -6.77 -2.33 -10.03
CA HIS A 363 -5.47 -1.71 -10.28
C HIS A 363 -5.21 -1.54 -11.77
N LYS A 364 -4.71 -0.37 -12.18
CA LYS A 364 -4.61 0.00 -13.60
C LYS A 364 -3.63 -0.89 -14.39
N PHE A 365 -2.55 -1.32 -13.78
CA PHE A 365 -1.45 -2.02 -14.45
C PHE A 365 -1.28 -3.46 -13.97
N ASP A 366 -1.40 -3.68 -12.66
CA ASP A 366 -1.21 -4.98 -12.05
C ASP A 366 -2.53 -5.75 -11.93
N PRO A 367 -2.54 -7.08 -12.00
CA PRO A 367 -3.76 -7.88 -11.90
C PRO A 367 -4.24 -7.99 -10.44
N ILE A 368 -4.56 -6.84 -9.85
CA ILE A 368 -5.04 -6.68 -8.47
C ILE A 368 -6.46 -6.10 -8.51
N PRO A 369 -7.50 -6.91 -8.33
CA PRO A 369 -8.86 -6.44 -8.28
C PRO A 369 -9.14 -5.68 -6.97
N THR A 370 -10.15 -4.81 -6.97
CA THR A 370 -10.62 -4.10 -5.79
C THR A 370 -10.94 -5.05 -4.62
N ALA A 371 -11.44 -6.25 -4.92
CA ALA A 371 -11.70 -7.27 -3.90
C ALA A 371 -10.46 -7.67 -3.11
N ASP A 372 -9.27 -7.75 -3.75
CA ASP A 372 -8.00 -8.05 -3.07
C ASP A 372 -7.62 -6.94 -2.07
N TYR A 373 -7.85 -5.67 -2.44
CA TYR A 373 -7.64 -4.56 -1.51
C TYR A 373 -8.51 -4.69 -0.26
N TYR A 374 -9.83 -4.93 -0.43
CA TYR A 374 -10.74 -5.05 0.71
C TYR A 374 -10.56 -6.35 1.50
N SER A 375 -10.00 -7.38 0.90
CA SER A 375 -9.50 -8.56 1.60
C SER A 375 -8.38 -8.18 2.59
N LEU A 376 -7.36 -7.45 2.14
CA LEU A 376 -6.29 -6.94 3.01
C LEU A 376 -6.80 -5.87 3.99
N TYR A 377 -7.75 -5.03 3.57
CA TYR A 377 -8.43 -4.10 4.45
C TYR A 377 -9.05 -4.83 5.63
N GLY A 378 -9.75 -5.95 5.38
CA GLY A 378 -10.32 -6.81 6.42
C GLY A 378 -9.27 -7.33 7.40
N VAL A 379 -8.05 -7.65 6.95
CA VAL A 379 -6.96 -8.07 7.84
C VAL A 379 -6.61 -6.96 8.83
N PHE A 380 -6.33 -5.75 8.37
CA PHE A 380 -5.90 -4.64 9.23
C PHE A 380 -7.06 -3.94 9.97
N ALA A 381 -8.28 -4.01 9.45
CA ALA A 381 -9.48 -3.51 10.14
C ALA A 381 -9.85 -4.34 11.38
N ASN A 382 -9.37 -5.58 11.46
CA ASN A 382 -9.54 -6.46 12.63
C ASN A 382 -8.39 -6.32 13.65
N THR A 383 -7.77 -5.16 13.70
CA THR A 383 -6.68 -4.86 14.64
C THR A 383 -6.94 -3.56 15.38
N ALA A 384 -6.33 -3.44 16.56
CA ALA A 384 -6.35 -2.23 17.39
C ALA A 384 -4.99 -2.03 18.07
N GLU A 385 -4.61 -0.77 18.27
CA GLU A 385 -3.52 -0.40 19.16
C GLU A 385 -4.06 -0.44 20.60
N PRO A 386 -3.37 -1.08 21.56
CA PRO A 386 -3.81 -1.12 22.95
C PRO A 386 -3.70 0.25 23.61
N ALA A 387 -4.44 0.45 24.70
CA ALA A 387 -4.37 1.68 25.48
C ALA A 387 -3.01 1.85 26.20
N GLU A 388 -2.39 0.74 26.60
CA GLU A 388 -1.08 0.70 27.24
C GLU A 388 -0.10 -0.06 26.35
N GLU A 389 1.06 0.53 26.12
CA GLU A 389 2.11 -0.08 25.31
C GLU A 389 2.89 -1.11 26.14
N PRO A 390 3.03 -2.37 25.67
CA PRO A 390 3.74 -3.40 26.41
C PRO A 390 5.23 -3.11 26.47
N TRP A 391 5.86 -3.48 27.58
CA TRP A 391 7.30 -3.42 27.74
C TRP A 391 7.98 -4.45 26.85
N VAL A 392 9.11 -4.09 26.27
CA VAL A 392 9.90 -5.02 25.42
C VAL A 392 10.75 -6.01 26.23
N HIS A 393 10.93 -5.76 27.53
CA HIS A 393 11.64 -6.65 28.44
C HIS A 393 10.67 -7.22 29.48
N SER A 394 10.52 -8.54 29.48
CA SER A 394 9.58 -9.25 30.38
C SER A 394 10.01 -9.29 31.84
N GLU A 395 11.29 -9.08 32.13
CA GLU A 395 11.87 -9.18 33.48
C GLU A 395 12.38 -7.81 33.95
N MET A 396 11.46 -6.88 34.14
CA MET A 396 11.86 -5.64 34.82
C MET A 396 11.75 -5.82 36.33
N VAL A 397 12.91 -5.80 36.97
CA VAL A 397 13.00 -5.74 38.45
C VAL A 397 12.38 -4.41 38.88
N ARG A 398 11.46 -4.43 39.84
CA ARG A 398 10.91 -3.21 40.44
C ARG A 398 12.01 -2.45 41.19
N THR A 399 12.56 -1.45 40.49
CA THR A 399 13.50 -0.51 41.10
C THR A 399 12.75 0.69 41.70
N PRO A 400 13.37 1.46 42.61
CA PRO A 400 12.79 2.70 43.11
C PRO A 400 12.43 3.66 41.95
N GLU A 401 13.30 3.76 40.93
CA GLU A 401 13.12 4.63 39.77
C GLU A 401 11.89 4.24 38.94
N LEU A 402 11.71 2.94 38.71
CA LEU A 402 10.51 2.42 38.02
C LEU A 402 9.25 2.70 38.84
N THR A 403 9.33 2.54 40.16
CA THR A 403 8.19 2.83 41.04
C THR A 403 7.83 4.32 41.02
N GLU A 404 8.82 5.20 41.02
CA GLU A 404 8.62 6.66 40.85
C GLU A 404 8.00 6.97 39.50
N TYR A 405 8.54 6.41 38.41
CA TYR A 405 8.00 6.60 37.06
C TYR A 405 6.53 6.22 36.98
N LEU A 406 6.16 5.02 37.46
CA LEU A 406 4.78 4.52 37.41
C LEU A 406 3.84 5.40 38.24
N ALA A 407 4.26 5.89 39.40
CA ALA A 407 3.46 6.80 40.21
C ALA A 407 3.21 8.14 39.51
N ARG A 408 4.24 8.71 38.86
CA ARG A 408 4.13 9.97 38.10
C ARG A 408 3.25 9.79 36.85
N LEU A 409 3.39 8.66 36.14
CA LEU A 409 2.56 8.35 34.96
C LEU A 409 1.10 8.22 35.38
N GLN A 410 0.80 7.46 36.44
CA GLN A 410 -0.56 7.29 36.97
C GLN A 410 -1.19 8.63 37.36
N ALA A 411 -0.42 9.53 38.00
CA ALA A 411 -0.92 10.86 38.34
C ALA A 411 -1.26 11.68 37.07
N ALA A 412 -0.39 11.68 36.06
CA ALA A 412 -0.62 12.41 34.82
C ALA A 412 -1.83 11.85 34.03
N GLU A 413 -2.03 10.52 34.03
CA GLU A 413 -3.20 9.87 33.44
C GLU A 413 -4.49 10.20 34.19
N ALA A 414 -4.46 10.28 35.52
CA ALA A 414 -5.59 10.72 36.33
C ALA A 414 -5.99 12.17 36.01
N ASP A 415 -5.01 13.07 35.86
CA ASP A 415 -5.22 14.46 35.45
C ASP A 415 -5.87 14.54 34.07
N LYS A 416 -5.35 13.80 33.09
CA LYS A 416 -5.95 13.70 31.75
C LYS A 416 -7.39 13.22 31.82
N ALA A 417 -7.65 12.13 32.57
CA ALA A 417 -9.01 11.58 32.73
C ALA A 417 -9.98 12.59 33.40
N ALA A 418 -9.49 13.45 34.27
CA ALA A 418 -10.30 14.53 34.83
C ALA A 418 -10.71 15.57 33.79
N VAL A 419 -9.76 15.97 32.92
CA VAL A 419 -10.03 16.92 31.82
C VAL A 419 -10.98 16.29 30.77
N GLU A 420 -10.86 15.01 30.50
CA GLU A 420 -11.78 14.30 29.60
C GLU A 420 -13.20 14.22 30.15
N ARG A 421 -13.38 13.99 31.45
CA ARG A 421 -14.70 14.06 32.12
C ARG A 421 -15.30 15.43 31.97
N GLU A 422 -14.52 16.52 32.23
CA GLU A 422 -15.00 17.88 32.04
C GLU A 422 -15.48 18.15 30.60
N LEU A 423 -14.78 17.61 29.59
CA LEU A 423 -15.19 17.72 28.19
C LEU A 423 -16.54 17.01 27.91
N GLN A 424 -16.78 15.88 28.57
CA GLN A 424 -18.05 15.16 28.47
C GLN A 424 -19.20 15.91 29.14
N GLU A 425 -18.94 16.48 30.34
CA GLU A 425 -19.91 17.27 31.10
C GLU A 425 -20.30 18.54 30.36
N LEU A 426 -19.36 19.18 29.65
CA LEU A 426 -19.61 20.36 28.83
C LEU A 426 -20.69 20.14 27.77
N ARG A 427 -20.84 18.90 27.25
CA ARG A 427 -21.89 18.54 26.28
C ARG A 427 -23.31 18.68 26.87
N ARG A 428 -23.46 18.50 28.19
CA ARG A 428 -24.72 18.55 28.93
C ARG A 428 -24.92 19.91 29.66
N SER A 429 -23.95 20.81 29.55
CA SER A 429 -23.93 22.08 30.26
C SER A 429 -25.01 23.05 29.72
N PRO A 430 -25.67 23.84 30.58
CA PRO A 430 -26.68 24.83 30.18
C PRO A 430 -26.07 26.11 29.59
N LEU A 431 -24.76 26.17 29.34
CA LEU A 431 -24.06 27.32 28.77
C LEU A 431 -24.57 27.72 27.39
N SER A 432 -24.48 29.02 27.07
CA SER A 432 -24.73 29.50 25.71
C SER A 432 -23.75 28.89 24.71
N PRO A 433 -24.08 28.86 23.40
CA PRO A 433 -23.18 28.34 22.36
C PRO A 433 -21.79 29.01 22.40
N GLU A 434 -21.72 30.28 22.62
CA GLU A 434 -20.46 31.05 22.71
C GLU A 434 -19.63 30.67 23.92
N GLN A 435 -20.23 30.63 25.11
CA GLN A 435 -19.59 30.20 26.35
C GLN A 435 -19.12 28.73 26.25
N ARG A 436 -19.93 27.88 25.66
CA ARG A 436 -19.58 26.47 25.43
C ARG A 436 -18.38 26.33 24.48
N ASN A 437 -18.32 27.12 23.41
CA ASN A 437 -17.20 27.13 22.49
C ASN A 437 -15.92 27.65 23.14
N GLN A 438 -16.02 28.71 23.96
CA GLN A 438 -14.88 29.21 24.72
C GLN A 438 -14.35 28.15 25.69
N ARG A 439 -15.24 27.57 26.52
CA ARG A 439 -14.86 26.52 27.49
C ARG A 439 -14.27 25.28 26.80
N ARG A 440 -14.81 24.91 25.65
CA ARG A 440 -14.26 23.80 24.83
C ARG A 440 -12.81 24.07 24.43
N ARG A 441 -12.48 25.29 23.99
CA ARG A 441 -11.10 25.65 23.63
C ARG A 441 -10.14 25.60 24.84
N GLU A 442 -10.60 26.02 26.02
CA GLU A 442 -9.82 25.92 27.23
C GLU A 442 -9.53 24.46 27.61
N ILE A 443 -10.57 23.61 27.63
CA ILE A 443 -10.46 22.18 27.92
C ILE A 443 -9.55 21.50 26.89
N GLN A 444 -9.64 21.84 25.60
CA GLN A 444 -8.75 21.30 24.58
C GLN A 444 -7.28 21.66 24.81
N ARG A 445 -6.97 22.89 25.31
CA ARG A 445 -5.60 23.27 25.69
C ARG A 445 -5.12 22.47 26.90
N SER A 446 -5.96 22.30 27.89
CA SER A 446 -5.63 21.49 29.08
C SER A 446 -5.39 20.02 28.69
N LEU A 447 -6.17 19.48 27.77
CA LEU A 447 -6.00 18.13 27.26
C LEU A 447 -4.68 17.98 26.48
N ALA A 448 -4.35 18.95 25.64
CA ALA A 448 -3.06 18.97 24.94
C ALA A 448 -1.88 19.00 25.93
N ALA A 449 -1.94 19.85 26.95
CA ALA A 449 -0.91 19.91 27.99
C ALA A 449 -0.78 18.59 28.77
N ALA A 450 -1.89 17.94 29.12
CA ALA A 450 -1.88 16.66 29.80
C ALA A 450 -1.28 15.54 28.90
N ASN A 451 -1.61 15.51 27.62
CA ASN A 451 -1.01 14.56 26.67
C ASN A 451 0.50 14.80 26.49
N THR A 452 0.93 16.07 26.43
CA THR A 452 2.36 16.40 26.37
C THR A 452 3.10 15.96 27.65
N ALA A 453 2.52 16.17 28.83
CA ALA A 453 3.12 15.74 30.08
C ALA A 453 3.30 14.20 30.16
N ILE A 454 2.32 13.43 29.68
CA ILE A 454 2.43 11.97 29.55
C ILE A 454 3.54 11.61 28.57
N ALA A 455 3.58 12.22 27.38
CA ALA A 455 4.59 11.95 26.38
C ALA A 455 6.01 12.31 26.86
N ASP A 456 6.16 13.38 27.65
CA ASP A 456 7.44 13.76 28.27
C ASP A 456 7.92 12.73 29.29
N LEU A 457 7.00 12.17 30.09
CA LEU A 457 7.32 11.07 31.01
C LEU A 457 7.75 9.81 30.24
N GLN A 458 7.01 9.45 29.18
CA GLN A 458 7.28 8.27 28.35
C GLN A 458 8.57 8.42 27.54
N ALA A 459 8.94 9.62 27.11
CA ALA A 459 10.21 9.90 26.45
C ALA A 459 11.38 10.09 27.42
N GLY A 460 11.11 10.12 28.71
CA GLY A 460 12.10 10.36 29.76
C GLY A 460 12.98 9.15 30.06
N PRO A 461 14.14 9.37 30.72
CA PRO A 461 15.13 8.32 30.99
C PRO A 461 14.67 7.24 31.99
N LEU A 462 13.60 7.49 32.72
CA LEU A 462 13.02 6.53 33.69
C LEU A 462 11.95 5.63 33.06
N ALA A 463 11.51 5.93 31.83
CA ALA A 463 10.49 5.15 31.15
C ALA A 463 11.05 3.79 30.73
N PRO A 464 10.36 2.68 31.04
CA PRO A 464 10.76 1.38 30.55
C PRO A 464 10.61 1.31 29.02
N PRO A 465 11.57 0.68 28.31
CA PRO A 465 11.45 0.47 26.88
C PRO A 465 10.14 -0.25 26.56
N SER A 466 9.29 0.38 25.75
CA SER A 466 7.98 -0.13 25.36
C SER A 466 7.86 -0.22 23.85
N ALA A 467 6.95 -1.05 23.36
CA ALA A 467 6.70 -1.22 21.93
C ALA A 467 5.32 -0.68 21.56
N THR A 468 5.26 0.12 20.50
CA THR A 468 3.98 0.47 19.88
C THR A 468 3.48 -0.70 19.07
N VAL A 469 2.49 -1.42 19.59
CA VAL A 469 2.03 -2.70 19.05
C VAL A 469 0.65 -2.62 18.40
N LEU A 470 0.35 -3.64 17.61
CA LEU A 470 -0.94 -3.86 16.99
C LEU A 470 -1.45 -5.24 17.41
N LEU A 471 -2.64 -5.30 18.00
CA LEU A 471 -3.26 -6.53 18.51
C LEU A 471 -4.51 -6.87 17.70
N ASP A 472 -4.83 -8.17 17.60
CA ASP A 472 -6.08 -8.61 16.98
C ASP A 472 -7.27 -8.28 17.87
N VAL A 473 -8.41 -7.89 17.28
CA VAL A 473 -9.66 -7.72 17.99
C VAL A 473 -10.25 -9.09 18.42
N ALA A 474 -11.05 -9.10 19.48
CA ALA A 474 -11.63 -10.33 20.02
C ALA A 474 -12.55 -11.07 19.04
N HIS A 475 -13.26 -10.34 18.19
CA HIS A 475 -14.24 -10.87 17.23
C HIS A 475 -13.93 -10.37 15.82
N PRO A 476 -12.97 -11.00 15.10
CA PRO A 476 -12.64 -10.65 13.73
C PRO A 476 -13.82 -10.95 12.78
N ARG A 477 -14.00 -10.07 11.79
CA ARG A 477 -15.03 -10.19 10.76
C ARG A 477 -14.51 -9.83 9.38
N ASP A 478 -15.21 -10.26 8.35
CA ASP A 478 -14.96 -9.84 6.99
C ASP A 478 -15.59 -8.48 6.71
N TYR A 479 -15.06 -7.76 5.74
CA TYR A 479 -15.48 -6.39 5.44
C TYR A 479 -16.01 -6.28 4.00
N PRO A 480 -16.97 -5.38 3.76
CA PRO A 480 -17.49 -5.14 2.43
C PRO A 480 -16.52 -4.30 1.58
N ILE A 481 -16.65 -4.43 0.28
CA ILE A 481 -16.08 -3.49 -0.68
C ILE A 481 -16.79 -2.14 -0.48
N LEU A 482 -16.00 -1.07 -0.33
CA LEU A 482 -16.54 0.29 -0.39
C LEU A 482 -16.45 0.75 -1.85
N VAL A 483 -17.59 0.82 -2.51
CA VAL A 483 -17.65 1.19 -3.93
C VAL A 483 -17.00 2.57 -4.12
N ARG A 484 -15.96 2.65 -4.93
CA ARG A 484 -15.12 3.84 -5.15
C ARG A 484 -14.40 4.37 -3.90
N GLY A 485 -14.19 3.50 -2.92
CA GLY A 485 -13.56 3.90 -1.66
C GLY A 485 -14.45 4.71 -0.72
N GLU A 486 -15.74 4.86 -1.04
CA GLU A 486 -16.69 5.66 -0.28
C GLU A 486 -17.34 4.86 0.85
N PRO A 487 -17.15 5.25 2.14
CA PRO A 487 -17.67 4.49 3.29
C PRO A 487 -19.19 4.31 3.30
N GLN A 488 -19.93 5.19 2.60
CA GLN A 488 -21.38 5.14 2.54
C GLN A 488 -21.91 4.22 1.43
N ASN A 489 -21.06 3.85 0.46
CA ASN A 489 -21.43 3.00 -0.67
C ASN A 489 -20.92 1.57 -0.45
N VAL A 490 -21.70 0.80 0.31
CA VAL A 490 -21.33 -0.56 0.72
C VAL A 490 -21.70 -1.57 -0.36
N GLY A 491 -20.71 -2.32 -0.85
CA GLY A 491 -20.87 -3.41 -1.81
C GLY A 491 -20.90 -4.80 -1.14
N GLU A 492 -20.47 -5.82 -1.88
CA GLU A 492 -20.39 -7.19 -1.38
C GLU A 492 -19.29 -7.37 -0.31
N VAL A 493 -19.52 -8.31 0.62
CA VAL A 493 -18.54 -8.68 1.63
C VAL A 493 -17.50 -9.62 1.02
N VAL A 494 -16.24 -9.33 1.25
CA VAL A 494 -15.12 -10.18 0.80
C VAL A 494 -14.42 -10.83 1.98
N HIS A 495 -14.03 -12.10 1.79
CA HIS A 495 -13.24 -12.81 2.78
C HIS A 495 -11.79 -12.34 2.80
N ARG A 496 -11.17 -12.41 3.97
CA ARG A 496 -9.74 -12.10 4.13
C ARG A 496 -8.89 -13.20 3.51
N HIS A 497 -8.01 -12.83 2.59
CA HIS A 497 -7.09 -13.73 1.89
C HIS A 497 -5.85 -12.95 1.39
N PHE A 498 -4.83 -13.66 0.93
CA PHE A 498 -3.71 -13.03 0.22
C PHE A 498 -4.11 -12.65 -1.21
N LEU A 499 -3.31 -11.81 -1.88
CA LEU A 499 -3.59 -11.36 -3.25
C LEU A 499 -3.89 -12.55 -4.17
N SER A 500 -5.02 -12.48 -4.86
CA SER A 500 -5.56 -13.57 -5.69
C SER A 500 -4.61 -14.00 -6.79
N ILE A 501 -3.77 -13.07 -7.29
CA ILE A 501 -2.76 -13.36 -8.31
C ILE A 501 -1.77 -14.47 -7.89
N PHE A 502 -1.47 -14.59 -6.60
CA PHE A 502 -0.56 -15.61 -6.05
C PHE A 502 -1.26 -16.89 -5.64
N SER A 503 -2.58 -16.97 -5.79
CA SER A 503 -3.35 -18.17 -5.50
C SER A 503 -3.28 -19.16 -6.66
N LYS A 504 -3.35 -20.47 -6.34
CA LYS A 504 -3.46 -21.52 -7.39
C LYS A 504 -4.68 -21.30 -8.28
N ASP A 505 -5.81 -21.00 -7.64
CA ASP A 505 -7.04 -20.56 -8.31
C ASP A 505 -7.36 -19.13 -7.87
N PRO A 506 -7.20 -18.12 -8.73
CA PRO A 506 -7.49 -16.73 -8.39
C PRO A 506 -8.97 -16.46 -8.04
N LYS A 507 -9.88 -17.33 -8.51
CA LYS A 507 -11.30 -17.21 -8.19
C LYS A 507 -11.67 -17.81 -6.83
N ARG A 508 -10.75 -18.56 -6.24
CA ARG A 508 -10.93 -19.23 -4.93
C ARG A 508 -9.64 -19.13 -4.11
N PRO A 509 -9.22 -17.91 -3.72
CA PRO A 509 -8.07 -17.75 -2.85
C PRO A 509 -8.30 -18.44 -1.51
N VAL A 510 -7.22 -18.84 -0.85
CA VAL A 510 -7.28 -19.46 0.48
C VAL A 510 -7.68 -18.39 1.49
N VAL A 511 -8.82 -18.60 2.15
CA VAL A 511 -9.37 -17.68 3.14
C VAL A 511 -8.60 -17.79 4.46
N PHE A 512 -8.25 -16.65 5.05
CA PHE A 512 -7.66 -16.58 6.38
C PHE A 512 -8.71 -16.85 7.46
N SER A 513 -8.37 -17.70 8.40
CA SER A 513 -9.31 -18.20 9.41
C SER A 513 -8.90 -17.90 10.86
N HIS A 514 -7.66 -17.48 11.11
CA HIS A 514 -7.12 -17.30 12.45
C HIS A 514 -6.98 -15.81 12.83
N GLY A 515 -7.73 -15.35 13.81
CA GLY A 515 -7.68 -13.98 14.30
C GLY A 515 -7.97 -12.97 13.19
N SER A 516 -7.18 -11.92 13.11
CA SER A 516 -7.26 -10.92 12.03
C SER A 516 -6.82 -11.46 10.66
N GLY A 517 -6.05 -12.55 10.60
CA GLY A 517 -5.39 -13.04 9.39
C GLY A 517 -3.98 -12.49 9.20
N ARG A 518 -3.45 -11.63 10.11
CA ARG A 518 -2.11 -11.03 9.95
C ARG A 518 -0.99 -12.05 9.91
N LEU A 519 -1.04 -13.08 10.77
CA LEU A 519 -0.02 -14.14 10.77
C LEU A 519 -0.04 -14.92 9.45
N GLU A 520 -1.24 -15.27 8.96
CA GLU A 520 -1.41 -15.97 7.67
C GLU A 520 -0.93 -15.10 6.51
N LEU A 521 -1.22 -13.80 6.53
CA LEU A 521 -0.71 -12.83 5.56
C LEU A 521 0.82 -12.78 5.60
N ALA A 522 1.42 -12.66 6.79
CA ALA A 522 2.86 -12.63 6.97
C ALA A 522 3.54 -13.90 6.42
N GLN A 523 2.97 -15.07 6.72
CA GLN A 523 3.44 -16.36 6.22
C GLN A 523 3.30 -16.47 4.70
N ALA A 524 2.21 -15.96 4.12
CA ALA A 524 2.02 -15.94 2.66
C ALA A 524 3.05 -15.04 1.97
N ILE A 525 3.35 -13.88 2.54
CA ILE A 525 4.39 -12.98 2.05
C ILE A 525 5.77 -13.63 2.17
N ALA A 526 6.10 -14.21 3.32
CA ALA A 526 7.39 -14.84 3.59
C ALA A 526 7.59 -16.20 2.89
N SER A 527 6.51 -16.75 2.28
CA SER A 527 6.54 -18.07 1.66
C SER A 527 7.55 -18.15 0.51
N PRO A 528 8.34 -19.23 0.42
CA PRO A 528 9.19 -19.49 -0.74
C PRO A 528 8.42 -19.58 -2.08
N ALA A 529 7.12 -19.85 -2.02
CA ALA A 529 6.24 -19.88 -3.19
C ALA A 529 5.86 -18.48 -3.70
N ASN A 530 6.04 -17.45 -2.87
CA ASN A 530 5.80 -16.07 -3.27
C ASN A 530 6.96 -15.55 -4.14
N PRO A 531 6.72 -15.24 -5.41
CA PRO A 531 7.80 -14.83 -6.31
C PRO A 531 8.33 -13.42 -6.03
N MET A 532 7.54 -12.56 -5.39
CA MET A 532 7.87 -11.13 -5.25
C MET A 532 8.87 -10.88 -4.12
N THR A 533 8.72 -11.54 -2.99
CA THR A 533 9.46 -11.22 -1.77
C THR A 533 10.99 -11.22 -1.96
N ALA A 534 11.54 -12.29 -2.54
CA ALA A 534 12.97 -12.37 -2.83
C ALA A 534 13.40 -11.36 -3.90
N ARG A 535 12.61 -11.22 -4.98
CA ARG A 535 12.90 -10.28 -6.07
C ARG A 535 12.94 -8.83 -5.59
N VAL A 536 11.96 -8.43 -4.80
CA VAL A 536 11.87 -7.06 -4.28
C VAL A 536 13.03 -6.77 -3.34
N PHE A 537 13.37 -7.70 -2.45
CA PHE A 537 14.50 -7.52 -1.55
C PHE A 537 15.82 -7.38 -2.31
N VAL A 538 16.13 -8.30 -3.22
CA VAL A 538 17.35 -8.24 -4.05
C VAL A 538 17.40 -6.98 -4.91
N ASN A 539 16.27 -6.49 -5.40
CA ASN A 539 16.23 -5.26 -6.19
C ASN A 539 16.46 -3.98 -5.37
N ARG A 540 16.29 -4.04 -4.03
CA ARG A 540 16.56 -2.90 -3.13
C ARG A 540 18.03 -2.80 -2.72
N VAL A 541 18.72 -3.91 -2.66
CA VAL A 541 20.14 -4.04 -2.31
C VAL A 541 21.01 -3.86 -3.55
#